data_ad2c346b515529d87999057c8028d232
#
_entry.id   ad2c346b515529d87999057c8028d232
#
_cell.length_a   1.000
_cell.length_b   1.000
_cell.length_c   1.000
_cell.angle_alpha   90.00
_cell.angle_beta   90.00
_cell.angle_gamma   90.00
#
_symmetry.space_group_name_H-M   'P 1'
#
loop_
_entity.id
_entity.type
_entity.pdbx_description
1 polymer ?
#
loop_
_entity_poly.entity_id
_entity_poly.type
_entity_poly.pdbx_seq_one_letter_code
_entity_poly.pdbx_strand_id
1 'polypeptide(L)'
;MPPHQHPDVVKRLKRADGHLQTIIEMIEQGRPYVQLAQQLEAVERAIENAKKALIHDYIEQCLDRAGTAPGPRGRAALRELKAVAKYL
;
A
#
# COMPACT_ATOMS: atom_id res chain seq x y z
N MET A 1 16.11 12.45 6.63
CA MET A 1 15.35 11.74 5.61
C MET A 1 13.91 12.25 5.59
N PRO A 2 13.36 12.55 4.43
CA PRO A 2 11.98 13.01 4.37
C PRO A 2 11.02 11.97 4.95
N PRO A 3 10.02 12.37 5.74
CA PRO A 3 9.11 11.42 6.38
C PRO A 3 8.16 10.70 5.41
N HIS A 4 8.14 11.11 4.13
CA HIS A 4 7.26 10.53 3.12
C HIS A 4 7.91 9.44 2.27
N GLN A 5 9.17 9.10 2.55
CA GLN A 5 9.83 8.03 1.83
C GLN A 5 9.43 6.68 2.43
N HIS A 6 8.97 5.80 1.56
CA HIS A 6 8.59 4.44 1.92
C HIS A 6 9.27 3.49 0.94
N PRO A 7 10.60 3.31 1.04
CA PRO A 7 11.34 2.55 0.03
C PRO A 7 10.89 1.10 -0.09
N ASP A 8 10.49 0.48 1.01
CA ASP A 8 9.99 -0.89 0.96
C ASP A 8 8.65 -0.99 0.23
N VAL A 9 7.73 -0.07 0.52
CA VAL A 9 6.42 -0.02 -0.12
C VAL A 9 6.57 0.23 -1.62
N VAL A 10 7.42 1.20 -1.99
CA VAL A 10 7.70 1.51 -3.39
C VAL A 10 8.24 0.29 -4.12
N LYS A 11 9.17 -0.44 -3.50
CA LYS A 11 9.75 -1.64 -4.07
C LYS A 11 8.69 -2.72 -4.29
N ARG A 12 7.80 -2.92 -3.33
CA ARG A 12 6.68 -3.85 -3.44
C ARG A 12 5.75 -3.48 -4.59
N LEU A 13 5.43 -2.20 -4.73
CA LEU A 13 4.56 -1.73 -5.80
C LEU A 13 5.21 -1.84 -7.18
N LYS A 14 6.51 -1.61 -7.27
CA LYS A 14 7.24 -1.81 -8.52
C LYS A 14 7.21 -3.27 -8.96
N ARG A 15 7.33 -4.21 -8.01
CA ARG A 15 7.21 -5.64 -8.30
C ARG A 15 5.81 -5.98 -8.79
N ALA A 16 4.78 -5.44 -8.12
CA ALA A 16 3.40 -5.66 -8.53
C ALA A 16 3.14 -5.08 -9.92
N ASP A 17 3.71 -3.92 -10.22
CA ASP A 17 3.61 -3.30 -11.55
C ASP A 17 4.20 -4.19 -12.63
N GLY A 18 5.40 -4.72 -12.41
CA GLY A 18 6.02 -5.65 -13.34
C GLY A 18 5.19 -6.93 -13.52
N HIS A 19 4.64 -7.46 -12.44
CA HIS A 19 3.78 -8.63 -12.49
C HIS A 19 2.49 -8.33 -13.27
N LEU A 20 1.90 -7.15 -13.06
CA LEU A 20 0.70 -6.74 -13.79
C LEU A 20 0.98 -6.65 -15.29
N GLN A 21 2.12 -6.13 -15.68
CA GLN A 21 2.53 -6.07 -17.08
C GLN A 21 2.65 -7.45 -17.70
N THR A 22 3.22 -8.40 -16.96
CA THR A 22 3.29 -9.80 -17.38
C THR A 22 1.91 -10.39 -17.60
N ILE A 23 0.96 -10.07 -16.71
CA ILE A 23 -0.42 -10.57 -16.84
C ILE A 23 -1.08 -10.00 -18.10
N ILE A 24 -0.86 -8.74 -18.41
CA ILE A 24 -1.38 -8.12 -19.64
C ILE A 24 -0.87 -8.89 -20.85
N GLU A 25 0.41 -9.21 -20.88
CA GLU A 25 1.00 -10.02 -21.96
C GLU A 25 0.38 -11.40 -22.04
N MET A 26 0.13 -12.03 -20.90
CA MET A 26 -0.50 -13.35 -20.84
C MET A 26 -1.90 -13.32 -21.42
N ILE A 27 -2.68 -12.26 -21.14
CA ILE A 27 -4.01 -12.07 -21.70
C ILE A 27 -3.92 -11.93 -23.23
N GLU A 28 -2.98 -11.13 -23.69
CA GLU A 28 -2.77 -10.92 -25.12
C GLU A 28 -2.35 -12.21 -25.84
N GLN A 29 -1.65 -13.10 -25.13
CA GLN A 29 -1.23 -14.39 -25.64
C GLN A 29 -2.33 -15.44 -25.62
N GLY A 30 -3.50 -15.12 -25.04
CA GLY A 30 -4.61 -16.05 -24.95
C GLY A 30 -4.42 -17.18 -23.94
N ARG A 31 -3.72 -16.90 -22.83
CA ARG A 31 -3.51 -17.91 -21.79
C ARG A 31 -4.84 -18.33 -21.15
N PRO A 32 -4.91 -19.54 -20.58
CA PRO A 32 -6.15 -20.05 -19.96
C PRO A 32 -6.68 -19.13 -18.87
N TYR A 33 -8.00 -18.97 -18.81
CA TYR A 33 -8.63 -18.07 -17.83
C TYR A 33 -8.32 -18.41 -16.39
N VAL A 34 -8.23 -19.69 -16.03
CA VAL A 34 -7.87 -20.09 -14.67
C VAL A 34 -6.49 -19.57 -14.29
N GLN A 35 -5.54 -19.67 -15.22
CA GLN A 35 -4.19 -19.17 -14.99
C GLN A 35 -4.20 -17.65 -14.82
N LEU A 36 -4.95 -16.94 -15.67
CA LEU A 36 -5.08 -15.49 -15.58
C LEU A 36 -5.70 -15.07 -14.25
N ALA A 37 -6.76 -15.74 -13.83
CA ALA A 37 -7.41 -15.44 -12.57
C ALA A 37 -6.47 -15.65 -11.38
N GLN A 38 -5.68 -16.71 -11.39
CA GLN A 38 -4.70 -16.99 -10.33
C GLN A 38 -3.64 -15.91 -10.26
N GLN A 39 -3.15 -15.46 -11.41
CA GLN A 39 -2.13 -14.41 -11.48
C GLN A 39 -2.70 -13.06 -11.01
N LEU A 40 -3.92 -12.74 -11.38
CA LEU A 40 -4.59 -11.51 -10.92
C LEU A 40 -4.81 -11.55 -9.42
N GLU A 41 -5.20 -12.68 -8.88
CA GLU A 41 -5.35 -12.82 -7.43
C GLU A 41 -4.03 -12.58 -6.71
N ALA A 42 -2.92 -13.08 -7.25
CA ALA A 42 -1.61 -12.86 -6.66
C ALA A 42 -1.23 -11.38 -6.66
N VAL A 43 -1.51 -10.65 -7.75
CA VAL A 43 -1.26 -9.20 -7.83
C VAL A 43 -2.15 -8.44 -6.84
N GLU A 44 -3.43 -8.82 -6.75
CA GLU A 44 -4.34 -8.19 -5.78
C GLU A 44 -3.80 -8.30 -4.35
N ARG A 45 -3.32 -9.49 -3.97
CA ARG A 45 -2.74 -9.71 -2.64
C ARG A 45 -1.47 -8.88 -2.44
N ALA A 46 -0.63 -8.79 -3.47
CA ALA A 46 0.60 -8.00 -3.38
C ALA A 46 0.30 -6.52 -3.16
N ILE A 47 -0.71 -6.00 -3.88
CA ILE A 47 -1.13 -4.60 -3.73
C ILE A 47 -1.77 -4.38 -2.35
N GLU A 48 -2.60 -5.31 -1.90
CA GLU A 48 -3.20 -5.26 -0.57
C GLU A 48 -2.13 -5.21 0.52
N ASN A 49 -1.11 -6.05 0.40
CA ASN A 49 -0.02 -6.08 1.37
C ASN A 49 0.80 -4.79 1.35
N ALA A 50 1.02 -4.22 0.16
CA ALA A 50 1.71 -2.93 0.03
C ALA A 50 0.89 -1.81 0.68
N LYS A 51 -0.42 -1.82 0.49
CA LYS A 51 -1.34 -0.87 1.12
C LYS A 51 -1.25 -0.97 2.64
N LYS A 52 -1.30 -2.18 3.18
CA LYS A 52 -1.21 -2.40 4.63
C LYS A 52 0.13 -1.92 5.19
N ALA A 53 1.22 -2.19 4.47
CA ALA A 53 2.54 -1.74 4.89
C ALA A 53 2.61 -0.20 4.91
N LEU A 54 2.05 0.45 3.90
CA LEU A 54 2.01 1.91 3.84
C LEU A 54 1.22 2.50 5.01
N ILE A 55 0.04 1.95 5.29
CA ILE A 55 -0.82 2.42 6.37
C ILE A 55 -0.14 2.18 7.72
N HIS A 56 0.51 1.03 7.90
CA HIS A 56 1.24 0.71 9.11
C HIS A 56 2.34 1.73 9.39
N ASP A 57 3.13 2.06 8.36
CA ASP A 57 4.18 3.08 8.48
C ASP A 57 3.58 4.44 8.84
N TYR A 58 2.46 4.78 8.23
CA TYR A 58 1.76 6.03 8.50
C TYR A 58 1.25 6.09 9.95
N ILE A 59 0.69 4.99 10.45
CA ILE A 59 0.22 4.90 11.83
C ILE A 59 1.38 5.12 12.80
N GLU A 60 2.52 4.48 12.56
CA GLU A 60 3.70 4.68 13.39
C GLU A 60 4.14 6.14 13.43
N GLN A 61 4.19 6.79 12.28
CA GLN A 61 4.52 8.21 12.19
C GLN A 61 3.52 9.08 12.96
N CYS A 62 2.23 8.76 12.84
CA CYS A 62 1.18 9.50 13.55
C CYS A 62 1.29 9.35 15.07
N LEU A 63 1.59 8.16 15.56
CA LEU A 63 1.75 7.91 16.97
C LEU A 63 2.96 8.67 17.53
N ASP A 64 4.06 8.69 16.79
CA ASP A 64 5.23 9.45 17.19
C ASP A 64 4.91 10.96 17.29
N ARG A 65 4.20 11.48 16.30
CA ARG A 65 3.79 12.89 16.31
C ARG A 65 2.82 13.21 17.42
N ALA A 66 1.85 12.35 17.66
CA ALA A 66 0.85 12.54 18.70
C ALA A 66 1.50 12.58 20.09
N GLY A 67 2.57 11.82 20.28
CA GLY A 67 3.32 11.82 21.52
C GLY A 67 4.15 13.11 21.74
N THR A 68 4.42 13.86 20.67
CA THR A 68 5.30 15.04 20.74
C THR A 68 4.59 16.35 20.36
N ALA A 69 3.37 16.29 19.83
CA ALA A 69 2.64 17.46 19.34
C ALA A 69 1.26 17.57 20.02
N PRO A 70 1.19 18.25 21.20
CA PRO A 70 -0.08 18.45 21.88
C PRO A 70 -0.96 19.48 21.19
N GLY A 71 -2.25 19.50 21.53
CA GLY A 71 -3.19 20.50 21.08
C GLY A 71 -3.73 20.30 19.68
N PRO A 72 -3.92 21.39 18.88
CA PRO A 72 -4.55 21.28 17.56
C PRO A 72 -3.84 20.38 16.58
N ARG A 73 -2.52 20.32 16.63
CA ARG A 73 -1.73 19.43 15.77
C ARG A 73 -1.98 17.96 16.08
N GLY A 74 -2.09 17.64 17.38
CA GLY A 74 -2.42 16.28 17.79
C GLY A 74 -3.81 15.87 17.34
N ARG A 75 -4.79 16.78 17.44
CA ARG A 75 -6.15 16.51 16.99
C ARG A 75 -6.24 16.34 15.49
N ALA A 76 -5.52 17.16 14.73
CA ALA A 76 -5.47 17.05 13.26
C ALA A 76 -4.85 15.70 12.84
N ALA A 77 -3.78 15.29 13.50
CA ALA A 77 -3.13 14.01 13.23
C ALA A 77 -4.08 12.84 13.51
N LEU A 78 -4.84 12.91 14.61
CA LEU A 78 -5.81 11.86 14.93
C LEU A 78 -6.95 11.78 13.92
N ARG A 79 -7.44 12.93 13.44
CA ARG A 79 -8.48 12.94 12.39
C ARG A 79 -7.98 12.29 11.10
N GLU A 80 -6.77 12.62 10.70
CA GLU A 80 -6.16 12.05 9.51
C GLU A 80 -5.95 10.54 9.68
N LEU A 81 -5.48 10.11 10.85
CA LEU A 81 -5.31 8.70 11.17
C LEU A 81 -6.62 7.94 11.06
N LYS A 82 -7.72 8.49 11.57
CA LYS A 82 -9.05 7.88 11.45
C LYS A 82 -9.47 7.73 9.99
N ALA A 83 -9.20 8.74 9.17
CA ALA A 83 -9.54 8.71 7.75
C ALA A 83 -8.77 7.61 7.01
N VAL A 84 -7.48 7.46 7.30
CA VAL A 84 -6.64 6.45 6.67
C VAL A 84 -6.96 5.04 7.17
N ALA A 85 -7.32 4.91 8.45
CA ALA A 85 -7.62 3.62 9.05
C ALA A 85 -8.79 2.89 8.39
N LYS A 86 -9.67 3.60 7.70
CA LYS A 86 -10.77 3.00 6.94
C LYS A 86 -10.29 2.04 5.86
N TYR A 87 -9.08 2.19 5.40
CA TYR A 87 -8.53 1.41 4.30
C TYR A 87 -7.71 0.21 4.77
N LEU A 88 -7.69 -0.06 6.05
CA LEU A 88 -7.00 -1.23 6.58
C LEU A 88 -7.67 -2.55 6.19
#